data_9544da8a58544dec57f8948f4f088753
#
_entry.id   9544da8a58544dec57f8948f4f088753
#
_cell.length_a   1.000
_cell.length_b   1.000
_cell.length_c   1.000
_cell.angle_alpha   90.00
_cell.angle_beta   90.00
_cell.angle_gamma   90.00
#
_symmetry.space_group_name_H-M   'P 1'
#
loop_
_entity.id
_entity.type
_entity.pdbx_description
1 polymer ?
#
loop_
_entity_poly.entity_id
_entity_poly.type
_entity_poly.pdbx_seq_one_letter_code
_entity_poly.pdbx_strand_id
1 'polypeptide(L)'
;MQDTIIEARAELKYARISSRKVKIVADLIRGKDAMEALSIAKFAPKASSEIIYKLLKSAMANAENNHGMSTDKLYVAEIYANQGPTLKRIRPAAKGSAVRIRKRTSHITIVLRERE
;
A
#
# COMPACT_ATOMS: atom_id res chain seq x y z
N MET A 1 28.87 -10.32 15.14
CA MET A 1 27.49 -10.83 15.12
C MET A 1 26.62 -9.83 14.38
N GLN A 2 25.93 -10.26 13.33
CA GLN A 2 25.03 -9.37 12.61
C GLN A 2 23.68 -9.41 13.28
N ASP A 3 23.16 -8.24 13.62
CA ASP A 3 21.79 -8.16 14.13
C ASP A 3 20.81 -8.41 12.98
N THR A 4 19.99 -9.41 13.15
CA THR A 4 18.95 -9.72 12.16
C THR A 4 17.73 -8.88 12.46
N ILE A 5 17.36 -8.02 11.51
CA ILE A 5 16.14 -7.24 11.61
C ILE A 5 14.99 -8.10 11.08
N ILE A 6 14.00 -8.35 11.95
CA ILE A 6 12.81 -9.09 11.55
C ILE A 6 11.78 -8.10 11.04
N GLU A 7 11.31 -8.34 9.84
CA GLU A 7 10.32 -7.50 9.18
C GLU A 7 9.14 -8.33 8.72
N ALA A 8 7.96 -7.76 8.82
CA ALA A 8 6.77 -8.31 8.18
C ALA A 8 6.46 -7.45 6.97
N ARG A 9 6.27 -8.09 5.84
CA ARG A 9 6.05 -7.42 4.56
C ARG A 9 4.76 -7.87 3.94
N ALA A 10 4.03 -6.95 3.32
CA ALA A 10 2.89 -7.24 2.48
C ALA A 10 3.01 -6.44 1.20
N GLU A 11 2.68 -7.08 0.09
CA GLU A 11 2.69 -6.45 -1.23
C GLU A 11 1.34 -6.64 -1.91
N LEU A 12 0.90 -5.60 -2.60
CA LEU A 12 -0.23 -5.67 -3.51
C LEU A 12 0.26 -5.24 -4.88
N LYS A 13 0.22 -6.17 -5.83
CA LYS A 13 0.66 -5.90 -7.20
C LYS A 13 -0.53 -5.57 -8.09
N TYR A 14 -0.31 -4.70 -9.06
CA TYR A 14 -1.30 -4.32 -10.07
C TYR A 14 -2.59 -3.72 -9.50
N ALA A 15 -2.47 -2.96 -8.41
CA ALA A 15 -3.61 -2.21 -7.90
C ALA A 15 -4.04 -1.16 -8.93
N ARG A 16 -5.34 -1.11 -9.23
CA ARG A 16 -5.89 -0.22 -10.27
C ARG A 16 -6.03 1.21 -9.74
N ILE A 17 -4.91 1.81 -9.34
CA ILE A 17 -4.86 3.17 -8.82
C ILE A 17 -3.47 3.75 -9.14
N SER A 18 -3.39 5.05 -9.33
CA SER A 18 -2.10 5.68 -9.61
C SER A 18 -1.22 5.71 -8.35
N SER A 19 0.09 5.53 -8.54
CA SER A 19 1.05 5.57 -7.43
C SER A 19 1.04 6.94 -6.73
N ARG A 20 0.74 8.01 -7.46
CA ARG A 20 0.66 9.36 -6.91
C ARG A 20 -0.44 9.46 -5.84
N LYS A 21 -1.62 8.89 -6.10
CA LYS A 21 -2.74 8.89 -5.15
C LYS A 21 -2.41 8.06 -3.92
N VAL A 22 -1.74 6.92 -4.10
CA VAL A 22 -1.31 6.07 -3.00
C VAL A 22 -0.30 6.79 -2.12
N LYS A 23 0.65 7.50 -2.72
CA LYS A 23 1.69 8.22 -1.98
C LYS A 23 1.12 9.27 -1.02
N ILE A 24 0.01 9.90 -1.38
CA ILE A 24 -0.63 10.89 -0.52
C ILE A 24 -1.02 10.27 0.82
N VAL A 25 -1.66 9.10 0.80
CA VAL A 25 -2.04 8.40 2.03
C VAL A 25 -0.83 7.75 2.70
N ALA A 26 0.09 7.20 1.91
CA ALA A 26 1.30 6.57 2.43
C ALA A 26 2.12 7.55 3.29
N ASP A 27 2.22 8.79 2.85
CA ASP A 27 2.96 9.81 3.59
C ASP A 27 2.33 10.12 4.95
N LEU A 28 1.02 9.94 5.09
CA LEU A 28 0.30 10.16 6.35
C LEU A 28 0.59 9.07 7.38
N ILE A 29 0.88 7.85 6.94
CA ILE A 29 1.05 6.71 7.85
C ILE A 29 2.49 6.25 8.03
N ARG A 30 3.42 6.76 7.22
CA ARG A 30 4.81 6.34 7.34
C ARG A 30 5.39 6.74 8.70
N GLY A 31 6.01 5.80 9.38
CA GLY A 31 6.61 6.02 10.69
C GLY A 31 5.63 5.98 11.85
N LYS A 32 4.34 5.84 11.59
CA LYS A 32 3.32 5.76 12.63
C LYS A 32 3.21 4.35 13.19
N ASP A 33 2.75 4.23 14.42
CA ASP A 33 2.44 2.92 14.98
C ASP A 33 1.37 2.25 14.12
N ALA A 34 1.43 0.92 14.01
CA ALA A 34 0.55 0.20 13.09
C ALA A 34 -0.93 0.41 13.40
N MET A 35 -1.31 0.44 14.67
CA MET A 35 -2.70 0.68 15.06
C MET A 35 -3.15 2.09 14.72
N GLU A 36 -2.27 3.08 14.93
CA GLU A 36 -2.56 4.47 14.55
C GLU A 36 -2.67 4.61 13.03
N ALA A 37 -1.75 3.99 12.30
CA ALA A 37 -1.77 3.99 10.83
C ALA A 37 -3.07 3.37 10.30
N LEU A 38 -3.51 2.28 10.93
CA LEU A 38 -4.74 1.60 10.57
C LEU A 38 -5.96 2.53 10.73
N SER A 39 -6.01 3.28 11.83
CA SER A 39 -7.08 4.25 12.07
C SER A 39 -7.05 5.38 11.04
N ILE A 40 -5.88 5.89 10.74
CA ILE A 40 -5.72 6.96 9.73
C ILE A 40 -6.22 6.47 8.37
N ALA A 41 -5.82 5.26 7.97
CA ALA A 41 -6.24 4.69 6.68
C ALA A 41 -7.73 4.42 6.64
N LYS A 42 -8.31 3.99 7.77
CA LYS A 42 -9.75 3.69 7.84
C LYS A 42 -10.61 4.94 7.64
N PHE A 43 -10.19 6.06 8.21
CA PHE A 43 -11.02 7.28 8.25
C PHE A 43 -10.62 8.31 7.19
N ALA A 44 -9.55 8.10 6.46
CA ALA A 44 -9.17 9.02 5.39
C ALA A 44 -10.16 8.92 4.22
N PRO A 45 -10.72 10.05 3.75
CA PRO A 45 -11.77 10.03 2.72
C PRO A 45 -11.18 9.93 1.30
N LYS A 46 -10.40 8.91 1.02
CA LYS A 46 -9.77 8.70 -0.29
C LYS A 46 -9.91 7.25 -0.72
N ALA A 47 -10.09 7.03 -2.01
CA ALA A 47 -10.23 5.68 -2.58
C ALA A 47 -9.00 4.79 -2.28
N SER A 48 -7.79 5.38 -2.31
CA SER A 48 -6.55 4.67 -1.99
C SER A 48 -6.49 4.20 -0.54
N SER A 49 -7.21 4.86 0.36
CA SER A 49 -7.18 4.53 1.79
C SER A 49 -7.71 3.14 2.07
N GLU A 50 -8.76 2.72 1.38
CA GLU A 50 -9.33 1.38 1.55
C GLU A 50 -8.32 0.30 1.16
N ILE A 51 -7.61 0.52 0.05
CA ILE A 51 -6.58 -0.40 -0.44
C ILE A 51 -5.45 -0.52 0.58
N ILE A 52 -4.97 0.63 1.09
CA ILE A 52 -3.90 0.67 2.08
C ILE A 52 -4.35 0.05 3.40
N TYR A 53 -5.60 0.30 3.82
CA TYR A 53 -6.17 -0.28 5.04
C TYR A 53 -6.11 -1.82 4.98
N LYS A 54 -6.59 -2.40 3.88
CA LYS A 54 -6.59 -3.85 3.70
C LYS A 54 -5.19 -4.43 3.66
N LEU A 55 -4.29 -3.75 2.95
CA LEU A 55 -2.90 -4.19 2.85
C LEU A 55 -2.19 -4.12 4.20
N LEU A 56 -2.43 -3.07 4.97
CA LEU A 56 -1.86 -2.91 6.30
C LEU A 56 -2.36 -4.01 7.25
N LYS A 57 -3.65 -4.34 7.20
CA LYS A 57 -4.20 -5.46 7.99
C LYS A 57 -3.52 -6.77 7.62
N SER A 58 -3.28 -7.00 6.33
CA SER A 58 -2.57 -8.17 5.85
C SER A 58 -1.13 -8.24 6.40
N ALA A 59 -0.43 -7.10 6.38
CA ALA A 59 0.93 -7.02 6.92
C ALA A 59 0.95 -7.29 8.42
N MET A 60 -0.02 -6.76 9.17
CA MET A 60 -0.13 -7.00 10.61
C MET A 60 -0.41 -8.48 10.91
N ALA A 61 -1.28 -9.11 10.12
CA ALA A 61 -1.55 -10.54 10.25
C ALA A 61 -0.30 -11.37 9.96
N ASN A 62 0.48 -11.01 8.95
CA ASN A 62 1.75 -11.68 8.66
C ASN A 62 2.74 -11.54 9.80
N ALA A 63 2.81 -10.34 10.41
CA ALA A 63 3.69 -10.10 11.53
C ALA A 63 3.35 -10.99 12.71
N GLU A 64 2.08 -11.09 13.06
CA GLU A 64 1.62 -11.88 14.19
C GLU A 64 1.73 -13.38 13.93
N ASN A 65 1.22 -13.84 12.79
CA ASN A 65 1.08 -15.28 12.53
C ASN A 65 2.36 -15.92 12.02
N ASN A 66 3.15 -15.22 11.21
CA ASN A 66 4.33 -15.81 10.58
C ASN A 66 5.63 -15.49 11.33
N HIS A 67 5.66 -14.40 12.06
CA HIS A 67 6.88 -13.92 12.72
C HIS A 67 6.76 -13.80 14.23
N GLY A 68 5.58 -14.08 14.79
CA GLY A 68 5.37 -14.00 16.24
C GLY A 68 5.56 -12.61 16.84
N MET A 69 5.38 -11.57 16.03
CA MET A 69 5.60 -10.20 16.47
C MET A 69 4.41 -9.68 17.28
N SER A 70 4.71 -8.78 18.23
CA SER A 70 3.67 -8.16 19.03
C SER A 70 3.03 -7.00 18.27
N THR A 71 1.72 -7.06 18.08
CA THR A 71 0.98 -6.03 17.36
C THR A 71 1.13 -4.64 18.01
N ASP A 72 1.22 -4.60 19.33
CA ASP A 72 1.35 -3.34 20.08
C ASP A 72 2.65 -2.61 19.80
N LYS A 73 3.68 -3.33 19.36
CA LYS A 73 4.99 -2.76 19.09
C LYS A 73 5.24 -2.47 17.61
N LEU A 74 4.33 -2.87 16.73
CA LEU A 74 4.51 -2.70 15.31
C LEU A 74 4.38 -1.23 14.89
N TYR A 75 5.22 -0.84 13.94
CA TYR A 75 5.12 0.46 13.30
C TYR A 75 5.37 0.31 11.81
N VAL A 76 4.91 1.28 11.04
CA VAL A 76 5.10 1.30 9.59
C VAL A 76 6.51 1.80 9.31
N ALA A 77 7.45 0.87 9.15
CA ALA A 77 8.85 1.20 8.88
C ALA A 77 9.02 1.75 7.47
N GLU A 78 8.38 1.11 6.51
CA GLU A 78 8.44 1.53 5.13
C GLU A 78 7.07 1.32 4.48
N ILE A 79 6.67 2.26 3.66
CA ILE A 79 5.55 2.11 2.75
C ILE A 79 5.88 2.88 1.48
N TYR A 80 5.75 2.22 0.35
CA TYR A 80 5.99 2.86 -0.94
C TYR A 80 5.11 2.25 -2.01
N ALA A 81 4.91 3.04 -3.05
CA ALA A 81 4.16 2.63 -4.22
C ALA A 81 5.00 2.89 -5.45
N ASN A 82 5.18 1.87 -6.26
CA ASN A 82 5.87 1.97 -7.54
C ASN A 82 4.84 1.90 -8.66
N GLN A 83 5.06 2.66 -9.71
CA GLN A 83 4.17 2.61 -10.86
C GLN A 83 4.31 1.26 -11.56
N GLY A 84 3.18 0.57 -11.70
CA GLY A 84 3.09 -0.66 -12.46
C GLY A 84 2.82 -0.38 -13.94
N PRO A 85 2.60 -1.42 -14.74
CA PRO A 85 2.28 -1.25 -16.15
C PRO A 85 1.02 -0.43 -16.33
N THR A 86 1.04 0.47 -17.32
CA THR A 86 -0.13 1.23 -17.70
C THR A 86 -0.93 0.41 -18.71
N LEU A 87 -2.18 0.15 -18.40
CA LEU A 87 -3.08 -0.54 -19.32
C LEU A 87 -3.60 0.49 -20.33
N LYS A 88 -3.33 0.24 -21.59
CA LYS A 88 -3.80 1.11 -22.68
C LYS A 88 -5.06 0.49 -23.27
N ARG A 89 -6.13 1.25 -23.31
CA ARG A 89 -7.38 0.85 -23.94
C ARG A 89 -7.70 1.85 -25.03
N ILE A 90 -8.31 1.36 -26.11
CA ILE A 90 -8.79 2.22 -27.19
C ILE A 90 -10.31 2.10 -27.22
N ARG A 91 -10.97 3.24 -27.13
CA ARG A 91 -12.42 3.31 -27.23
C ARG A 91 -12.77 3.95 -28.59
N PRO A 92 -13.60 3.30 -29.42
CA PRO A 92 -14.08 3.94 -30.63
C PRO A 92 -14.86 5.21 -30.29
N ALA A 93 -14.54 6.29 -30.96
CA ALA A 93 -15.27 7.54 -30.82
C ALA A 93 -16.11 7.78 -32.07
N ALA A 94 -17.06 8.70 -31.99
CA ALA A 94 -17.88 9.08 -33.14
C ALA A 94 -17.01 9.53 -34.34
N LYS A 95 -17.45 9.27 -35.55
CA LYS A 95 -16.76 9.61 -36.80
C LYS A 95 -15.44 8.86 -37.03
N GLY A 96 -15.32 7.65 -36.47
CA GLY A 96 -14.14 6.82 -36.70
C GLY A 96 -12.90 7.22 -35.95
N SER A 97 -12.98 8.21 -35.07
CA SER A 97 -11.87 8.56 -34.20
C SER A 97 -11.72 7.54 -33.09
N ALA A 98 -10.50 7.35 -32.55
CA ALA A 98 -10.24 6.49 -31.42
C ALA A 98 -9.67 7.31 -30.29
N VAL A 99 -10.19 7.06 -29.06
CA VAL A 99 -9.69 7.72 -27.85
C VAL A 99 -8.91 6.72 -27.04
N ARG A 100 -7.68 7.08 -26.69
CA ARG A 100 -6.82 6.25 -25.86
C ARG A 100 -7.16 6.46 -24.38
N ILE A 101 -7.49 5.37 -23.69
CA ILE A 101 -7.73 5.39 -22.25
C ILE A 101 -6.54 4.73 -21.57
N ARG A 102 -5.91 5.46 -20.64
CA ARG A 102 -4.81 4.94 -19.85
C ARG A 102 -5.32 4.54 -18.46
N LYS A 103 -5.13 3.28 -18.11
CA LYS A 103 -5.46 2.76 -16.78
C LYS A 103 -4.17 2.49 -16.05
N ARG A 104 -3.88 3.33 -15.06
CA ARG A 104 -2.63 3.21 -14.30
C ARG A 104 -2.77 2.16 -13.22
N THR A 105 -1.68 1.45 -12.96
CA THR A 105 -1.59 0.48 -11.88
C THR A 105 -0.43 0.82 -10.99
N SER A 106 -0.44 0.28 -9.76
CA SER A 106 0.63 0.48 -8.79
C SER A 106 0.95 -0.82 -8.09
N HIS A 107 2.21 -0.96 -7.71
CA HIS A 107 2.65 -2.01 -6.80
C HIS A 107 2.91 -1.35 -5.46
N ILE A 108 2.20 -1.78 -4.42
CA ILE A 108 2.27 -1.17 -3.09
C ILE A 108 2.95 -2.15 -2.14
N THR A 109 3.94 -1.68 -1.41
CA THR A 109 4.65 -2.50 -0.42
C THR A 109 4.59 -1.81 0.94
N ILE A 110 4.24 -2.58 1.98
CA ILE A 110 4.27 -2.13 3.37
C ILE A 110 5.22 -3.04 4.13
N VAL A 111 6.13 -2.44 4.88
CA VAL A 111 7.07 -3.16 5.75
C VAL A 111 6.83 -2.70 7.18
N LEU A 112 6.57 -3.66 8.06
CA LEU A 112 6.36 -3.43 9.49
C LEU A 112 7.55 -3.96 10.28
N ARG A 113 7.94 -3.23 11.32
CA ARG A 113 8.96 -3.64 12.28
C ARG A 113 8.44 -3.39 13.69
N GLU A 114 9.06 -4.03 14.68
CA GLU A 114 8.75 -3.76 16.08
C GLU A 114 9.61 -2.61 16.60
N ARG A 115 9.00 -1.74 17.41
CA ARG A 115 9.74 -0.75 18.18
C ARG A 115 10.40 -1.41 19.38
N GLU A 116 11.55 -0.91 19.72
CA GLU A 116 12.25 -1.34 20.92
C GLU A 116 11.65 -0.73 22.17
#